data_36e41acaf8f7c153edfa8d7e0f8b93ec
#
_entry.id   36e41acaf8f7c153edfa8d7e0f8b93ec
#
_cell.length_a   1.000
_cell.length_b   1.000
_cell.length_c   1.000
_cell.angle_alpha   90.00
_cell.angle_beta   90.00
_cell.angle_gamma   90.00
#
_symmetry.space_group_name_H-M   'P 1'
#
loop_
_entity.id
_entity.type
_entity.pdbx_description
1 polymer ?
#
loop_
_entity_poly.entity_id
_entity_poly.type
_entity_poly.pdbx_seq_one_letter_code
_entity_poly.pdbx_strand_id
1 'polypeptide(L)'
;SGFGTPAAVAAPLMVAMGFQAAGAVMLGMMIQSTAVTFGAVGTPVLVGVQEGVASPEFLAMLTASGTSMGQYVNAVAVRAAVIHGITGTLMPTLMVVMMTRFFGSNRSWTEGLSILPFTLFGGIAFTVPYVMTAWILGPEFPSLVGGLVGLAIVSFTTRRGFLVPEDTWDFPDRKNWPSDWSSDLDKKSNAVGERAHMSSPKAWAPYLILAFFLILSRL
;
A
#
# COMPACT_ATOMS: atom_id res chain seq x y z
N SER A 1 -2.80 -5.73 -2.12
CA SER A 1 -1.75 -6.53 -1.49
C SER A 1 -2.09 -6.75 -0.03
N GLY A 2 -1.70 -7.86 0.53
CA GLY A 2 -1.89 -8.25 1.93
C GLY A 2 -0.95 -9.43 2.20
N PHE A 3 -1.03 -10.04 3.39
CA PHE A 3 -0.30 -11.27 3.71
C PHE A 3 1.22 -11.19 3.49
N GLY A 4 1.86 -10.07 3.83
CA GLY A 4 3.32 -9.92 3.72
C GLY A 4 3.85 -9.55 2.31
N THR A 5 3.00 -9.50 1.29
CA THR A 5 3.42 -9.19 -0.09
C THR A 5 4.23 -7.89 -0.22
N PRO A 6 3.89 -6.76 0.45
CA PRO A 6 4.71 -5.55 0.37
C PRO A 6 6.13 -5.74 0.88
N ALA A 7 6.32 -6.43 1.98
CA ALA A 7 7.67 -6.71 2.49
C ALA A 7 8.45 -7.66 1.56
N ALA A 8 7.77 -8.67 0.98
CA ALA A 8 8.41 -9.65 0.10
C ALA A 8 8.76 -9.11 -1.28
N VAL A 9 7.98 -8.15 -1.82
CA VAL A 9 8.14 -7.64 -3.20
C VAL A 9 8.71 -6.22 -3.21
N ALA A 10 8.17 -5.31 -2.40
CA ALA A 10 8.59 -3.92 -2.42
C ALA A 10 9.95 -3.71 -1.73
N ALA A 11 10.26 -4.46 -0.65
CA ALA A 11 11.53 -4.28 0.02
C ALA A 11 12.74 -4.62 -0.88
N PRO A 12 12.79 -5.75 -1.61
CA PRO A 12 13.88 -5.99 -2.56
C PRO A 12 13.98 -4.92 -3.66
N LEU A 13 12.85 -4.37 -4.12
CA LEU A 13 12.84 -3.30 -5.11
C LEU A 13 13.45 -2.01 -4.52
N MET A 14 13.09 -1.64 -3.30
CA MET A 14 13.67 -0.48 -2.61
C MET A 14 15.17 -0.66 -2.37
N VAL A 15 15.62 -1.86 -1.98
CA VAL A 15 17.05 -2.16 -1.86
C VAL A 15 17.76 -1.99 -3.20
N ALA A 16 17.16 -2.43 -4.31
CA ALA A 16 17.70 -2.21 -5.65
C ALA A 16 17.79 -0.71 -6.03
N MET A 17 16.94 0.14 -5.44
CA MET A 17 16.99 1.60 -5.60
C MET A 17 17.97 2.29 -4.63
N GLY A 18 18.66 1.54 -3.75
CA GLY A 18 19.67 2.08 -2.85
C GLY A 18 19.23 2.23 -1.39
N PHE A 19 18.04 1.77 -1.01
CA PHE A 19 17.63 1.74 0.39
C PHE A 19 18.38 0.65 1.17
N GLN A 20 18.57 0.88 2.48
CA GLN A 20 19.06 -0.17 3.37
C GLN A 20 17.99 -1.27 3.50
N ALA A 21 18.44 -2.53 3.60
CA ALA A 21 17.53 -3.67 3.70
C ALA A 21 16.58 -3.54 4.90
N ALA A 22 17.08 -3.16 6.07
CA ALA A 22 16.27 -2.97 7.28
C ALA A 22 15.22 -1.85 7.08
N GLY A 23 15.60 -0.70 6.50
CA GLY A 23 14.67 0.39 6.19
C GLY A 23 13.61 -0.01 5.18
N ALA A 24 13.99 -0.72 4.12
CA ALA A 24 13.08 -1.21 3.09
C ALA A 24 12.05 -2.20 3.66
N VAL A 25 12.48 -3.12 4.52
CA VAL A 25 11.57 -4.06 5.22
C VAL A 25 10.63 -3.31 6.16
N MET A 26 11.15 -2.36 6.95
CA MET A 26 10.33 -1.51 7.83
C MET A 26 9.22 -0.82 7.04
N LEU A 27 9.54 -0.15 5.93
CA LEU A 27 8.54 0.49 5.07
C LEU A 27 7.53 -0.52 4.50
N GLY A 28 8.01 -1.68 4.02
CA GLY A 28 7.17 -2.74 3.51
C GLY A 28 6.19 -3.30 4.55
N MET A 29 6.61 -3.36 5.82
CA MET A 29 5.74 -3.77 6.93
C MET A 29 4.74 -2.69 7.32
N MET A 30 5.15 -1.42 7.35
CA MET A 30 4.27 -0.30 7.71
C MET A 30 3.13 -0.10 6.71
N ILE A 31 3.42 -0.14 5.40
CA ILE A 31 2.42 0.13 4.37
C ILE A 31 1.32 -0.94 4.30
N GLN A 32 1.57 -2.13 4.82
CA GLN A 32 0.56 -3.20 4.85
C GLN A 32 -0.67 -2.81 5.67
N SER A 33 -0.50 -2.04 6.75
CA SER A 33 -1.56 -1.66 7.67
C SER A 33 -2.73 -0.92 6.98
N THR A 34 -2.44 -0.17 5.93
CA THR A 34 -3.46 0.67 5.25
C THR A 34 -4.45 -0.13 4.41
N ALA A 35 -4.02 -1.21 3.75
CA ALA A 35 -4.84 -1.87 2.75
C ALA A 35 -5.08 -3.37 3.03
N VAL A 36 -4.68 -3.87 4.20
CA VAL A 36 -4.72 -5.30 4.53
C VAL A 36 -6.12 -5.90 4.47
N THR A 37 -7.15 -5.18 4.92
CA THR A 37 -8.54 -5.62 4.94
C THR A 37 -9.08 -5.95 3.54
N PHE A 38 -8.59 -5.26 2.51
CA PHE A 38 -8.94 -5.49 1.10
C PHE A 38 -7.81 -6.13 0.32
N GLY A 39 -6.83 -6.70 1.01
CA GLY A 39 -5.80 -7.53 0.42
C GLY A 39 -6.38 -8.82 -0.16
N ALA A 40 -5.66 -9.45 -1.09
CA ALA A 40 -6.10 -10.68 -1.75
C ALA A 40 -7.57 -10.61 -2.22
N VAL A 41 -7.90 -9.52 -2.92
CA VAL A 41 -9.25 -9.33 -3.53
C VAL A 41 -10.38 -9.33 -2.49
N GLY A 42 -10.14 -8.69 -1.34
CA GLY A 42 -11.17 -8.56 -0.28
C GLY A 42 -11.40 -9.81 0.55
N THR A 43 -10.57 -10.85 0.43
CA THR A 43 -10.71 -12.10 1.17
C THR A 43 -10.91 -11.91 2.69
N PRO A 44 -10.22 -11.01 3.40
CA PRO A 44 -10.47 -10.80 4.82
C PRO A 44 -11.89 -10.38 5.14
N VAL A 45 -12.55 -9.64 4.27
CA VAL A 45 -13.96 -9.22 4.43
C VAL A 45 -14.90 -10.31 3.96
N LEU A 46 -14.70 -10.82 2.74
CA LEU A 46 -15.61 -11.78 2.10
C LEU A 46 -15.60 -13.16 2.74
N VAL A 47 -14.43 -13.60 3.22
CA VAL A 47 -14.29 -14.89 3.89
C VAL A 47 -14.19 -14.69 5.39
N GLY A 48 -13.26 -13.85 5.86
CA GLY A 48 -13.00 -13.70 7.29
C GLY A 48 -14.21 -13.15 8.06
N VAL A 49 -14.82 -12.04 7.58
CA VAL A 49 -15.98 -11.45 8.26
C VAL A 49 -17.24 -12.25 7.95
N GLN A 50 -17.54 -12.49 6.68
CA GLN A 50 -18.78 -13.14 6.27
C GLN A 50 -18.94 -14.52 6.90
N GLU A 51 -17.94 -15.40 6.76
CA GLU A 51 -17.99 -16.75 7.33
C GLU A 51 -17.87 -16.74 8.86
N GLY A 52 -17.10 -15.80 9.41
CA GLY A 52 -16.91 -15.68 10.86
C GLY A 52 -18.16 -15.31 11.63
N VAL A 53 -19.12 -14.61 10.99
CA VAL A 53 -20.40 -14.22 11.64
C VAL A 53 -21.60 -15.04 11.18
N ALA A 54 -21.47 -15.94 10.23
CA ALA A 54 -22.56 -16.71 9.60
C ALA A 54 -23.13 -17.81 10.51
N SER A 55 -23.59 -17.44 11.73
CA SER A 55 -24.36 -18.36 12.56
C SER A 55 -25.85 -18.35 12.20
N PRO A 56 -26.61 -19.44 12.47
CA PRO A 56 -28.04 -19.46 12.24
C PRO A 56 -28.79 -18.32 12.95
N GLU A 57 -28.37 -17.99 14.16
CA GLU A 57 -28.95 -16.93 14.97
C GLU A 57 -28.71 -15.55 14.35
N PHE A 58 -27.48 -15.31 13.86
CA PHE A 58 -27.14 -14.06 13.22
C PHE A 58 -27.87 -13.88 11.88
N LEU A 59 -27.99 -14.95 11.09
CA LEU A 59 -28.75 -14.92 9.84
C LEU A 59 -30.24 -14.65 10.09
N ALA A 60 -30.83 -15.25 11.12
CA ALA A 60 -32.21 -14.99 11.52
C ALA A 60 -32.40 -13.51 11.94
N MET A 61 -31.45 -12.96 12.71
CA MET A 61 -31.46 -11.55 13.11
C MET A 61 -31.37 -10.60 11.91
N LEU A 62 -30.48 -10.88 10.96
CA LEU A 62 -30.36 -10.08 9.72
C LEU A 62 -31.67 -10.13 8.91
N THR A 63 -32.26 -11.33 8.77
CA THR A 63 -33.53 -11.49 8.05
C THR A 63 -34.65 -10.73 8.74
N ALA A 64 -34.73 -10.78 10.07
CA ALA A 64 -35.73 -10.04 10.84
C ALA A 64 -35.57 -8.51 10.72
N SER A 65 -34.33 -8.02 10.51
CA SER A 65 -34.05 -6.60 10.26
C SER A 65 -34.23 -6.17 8.80
N GLY A 66 -34.59 -7.09 7.90
CA GLY A 66 -34.73 -6.83 6.46
C GLY A 66 -33.35 -6.61 5.76
N THR A 67 -32.25 -7.02 6.39
CA THR A 67 -30.88 -6.84 5.86
C THR A 67 -30.36 -8.17 5.32
N SER A 68 -29.76 -8.16 4.13
CA SER A 68 -29.08 -9.34 3.61
C SER A 68 -27.64 -9.42 4.15
N MET A 69 -27.05 -10.63 4.16
CA MET A 69 -25.64 -10.83 4.50
C MET A 69 -24.70 -9.97 3.61
N GLY A 70 -24.98 -9.89 2.32
CA GLY A 70 -24.21 -9.05 1.39
C GLY A 70 -24.25 -7.56 1.75
N GLN A 71 -25.43 -7.03 2.13
CA GLN A 71 -25.56 -5.64 2.59
C GLN A 71 -24.79 -5.41 3.90
N TYR A 72 -24.83 -6.35 4.82
CA TYR A 72 -24.05 -6.28 6.07
C TYR A 72 -22.54 -6.24 5.79
N VAL A 73 -22.04 -7.20 4.99
CA VAL A 73 -20.62 -7.29 4.62
C VAL A 73 -20.15 -6.02 3.89
N ASN A 74 -20.96 -5.51 2.97
CA ASN A 74 -20.66 -4.25 2.29
C ASN A 74 -20.62 -3.06 3.26
N ALA A 75 -21.54 -2.99 4.22
CA ALA A 75 -21.52 -1.94 5.24
C ALA A 75 -20.28 -2.02 6.14
N VAL A 76 -19.82 -3.22 6.49
CA VAL A 76 -18.55 -3.43 7.21
C VAL A 76 -17.36 -2.99 6.36
N ALA A 77 -17.34 -3.38 5.08
CA ALA A 77 -16.29 -2.99 4.13
C ALA A 77 -16.17 -1.47 4.01
N VAL A 78 -17.28 -0.76 3.79
CA VAL A 78 -17.27 0.71 3.66
C VAL A 78 -16.75 1.38 4.94
N ARG A 79 -17.19 0.93 6.12
CA ARG A 79 -16.70 1.48 7.40
C ARG A 79 -15.19 1.24 7.58
N ALA A 80 -14.72 0.03 7.27
CA ALA A 80 -13.30 -0.30 7.30
C ALA A 80 -12.51 0.57 6.32
N ALA A 81 -13.04 0.79 5.10
CA ALA A 81 -12.41 1.65 4.10
C ALA A 81 -12.28 3.10 4.57
N VAL A 82 -13.30 3.65 5.23
CA VAL A 82 -13.26 5.02 5.78
C VAL A 82 -12.20 5.14 6.87
N ILE A 83 -12.14 4.20 7.81
CA ILE A 83 -11.11 4.18 8.86
C ILE A 83 -9.72 4.10 8.24
N HIS A 84 -9.52 3.20 7.29
CA HIS A 84 -8.26 3.07 6.55
C HIS A 84 -7.95 4.32 5.70
N GLY A 85 -8.97 4.99 5.17
CA GLY A 85 -8.82 6.25 4.44
C GLY A 85 -8.22 7.35 5.32
N ILE A 86 -8.70 7.47 6.55
CA ILE A 86 -8.19 8.46 7.52
C ILE A 86 -6.75 8.10 7.95
N THR A 87 -6.54 6.89 8.43
CA THR A 87 -5.22 6.45 8.92
C THR A 87 -4.20 6.34 7.79
N GLY A 88 -4.62 5.82 6.64
CA GLY A 88 -3.78 5.61 5.46
C GLY A 88 -3.32 6.91 4.81
N THR A 89 -4.08 7.99 4.93
CA THR A 89 -3.64 9.31 4.46
C THR A 89 -2.41 9.82 5.21
N LEU A 90 -2.28 9.47 6.50
CA LEU A 90 -1.13 9.86 7.33
C LEU A 90 0.06 8.90 7.18
N MET A 91 -0.17 7.70 6.67
CA MET A 91 0.85 6.65 6.61
C MET A 91 2.11 7.04 5.81
N PRO A 92 2.04 7.67 4.62
CA PRO A 92 3.23 8.11 3.90
C PRO A 92 4.08 9.09 4.71
N THR A 93 3.45 10.02 5.43
CA THR A 93 4.17 10.95 6.32
C THR A 93 4.89 10.20 7.43
N LEU A 94 4.20 9.28 8.12
CA LEU A 94 4.80 8.48 9.17
C LEU A 94 5.99 7.66 8.65
N MET A 95 5.85 7.05 7.46
CA MET A 95 6.91 6.27 6.83
C MET A 95 8.15 7.12 6.56
N VAL A 96 7.99 8.33 6.00
CA VAL A 96 9.13 9.22 5.71
C VAL A 96 9.77 9.73 7.00
N VAL A 97 8.98 10.15 7.97
CA VAL A 97 9.47 10.61 9.28
C VAL A 97 10.27 9.50 9.99
N MET A 98 9.81 8.25 9.92
CA MET A 98 10.55 7.11 10.46
C MET A 98 11.84 6.86 9.69
N MET A 99 11.81 6.99 8.35
CA MET A 99 13.03 6.83 7.53
C MET A 99 14.06 7.89 7.86
N THR A 100 13.71 9.16 7.90
CA THR A 100 14.65 10.24 8.23
C THR A 100 15.20 10.12 9.64
N ARG A 101 14.37 9.68 10.58
CA ARG A 101 14.78 9.53 11.99
C ARG A 101 15.74 8.38 12.22
N PHE A 102 15.48 7.21 11.64
CA PHE A 102 16.22 6.00 11.96
C PHE A 102 17.32 5.70 10.94
N PHE A 103 17.14 6.10 9.69
CA PHE A 103 18.04 5.74 8.59
C PHE A 103 18.65 6.96 7.86
N GLY A 104 18.12 8.17 8.07
CA GLY A 104 18.67 9.40 7.48
C GLY A 104 20.01 9.81 8.11
N SER A 105 20.83 10.52 7.35
CA SER A 105 22.14 11.02 7.78
C SER A 105 22.07 11.88 9.04
N ASN A 106 21.07 12.75 9.13
CA ASN A 106 20.89 13.68 10.26
C ASN A 106 20.02 13.13 11.39
N ARG A 107 19.44 11.94 11.22
CA ARG A 107 18.55 11.31 12.20
C ARG A 107 17.46 12.25 12.74
N SER A 108 16.87 13.05 11.85
CA SER A 108 15.94 14.13 12.18
C SER A 108 14.49 13.77 12.00
N TRP A 109 13.63 14.15 12.95
CA TRP A 109 12.18 14.08 12.80
C TRP A 109 11.64 15.19 11.88
N THR A 110 12.27 16.35 11.93
CA THR A 110 11.81 17.55 11.19
C THR A 110 12.07 17.43 9.69
N GLU A 111 13.13 16.76 9.27
CA GLU A 111 13.39 16.49 7.85
C GLU A 111 12.26 15.69 7.20
N GLY A 112 11.74 14.68 7.89
CA GLY A 112 10.60 13.92 7.37
C GLY A 112 9.32 14.73 7.30
N LEU A 113 9.15 15.72 8.18
CA LEU A 113 7.99 16.62 8.17
C LEU A 113 8.10 17.72 7.11
N SER A 114 9.29 18.04 6.61
CA SER A 114 9.46 19.07 5.57
C SER A 114 8.70 18.75 4.29
N ILE A 115 8.51 17.45 3.98
CA ILE A 115 7.76 17.01 2.79
C ILE A 115 6.29 16.65 3.09
N LEU A 116 5.75 17.10 4.23
CA LEU A 116 4.37 16.84 4.65
C LEU A 116 3.33 17.12 3.56
N PRO A 117 3.37 18.23 2.81
CA PRO A 117 2.37 18.48 1.76
C PRO A 117 2.38 17.39 0.68
N PHE A 118 3.56 16.92 0.26
CA PHE A 118 3.70 15.86 -0.73
C PHE A 118 3.23 14.51 -0.21
N THR A 119 3.58 14.15 1.02
CA THR A 119 3.19 12.86 1.62
C THR A 119 1.70 12.79 1.90
N LEU A 120 1.06 13.87 2.37
CA LEU A 120 -0.39 13.95 2.52
C LEU A 120 -1.10 13.86 1.16
N PHE A 121 -0.59 14.57 0.15
CA PHE A 121 -1.12 14.47 -1.20
C PHE A 121 -1.06 13.02 -1.72
N GLY A 122 0.07 12.34 -1.56
CA GLY A 122 0.23 10.94 -1.93
C GLY A 122 -0.74 10.02 -1.19
N GLY A 123 -0.94 10.26 0.10
CA GLY A 123 -1.92 9.55 0.91
C GLY A 123 -3.35 9.75 0.39
N ILE A 124 -3.76 11.00 0.14
CA ILE A 124 -5.09 11.35 -0.40
C ILE A 124 -5.29 10.74 -1.80
N ALA A 125 -4.29 10.82 -2.67
CA ALA A 125 -4.34 10.26 -4.01
C ALA A 125 -4.61 8.75 -4.04
N PHE A 126 -4.18 8.03 -3.01
CA PHE A 126 -4.49 6.61 -2.81
C PHE A 126 -5.84 6.41 -2.10
N THR A 127 -6.07 7.09 -0.97
CA THR A 127 -7.18 6.78 -0.06
C THR A 127 -8.52 7.23 -0.58
N VAL A 128 -8.61 8.32 -1.34
CA VAL A 128 -9.89 8.77 -1.92
C VAL A 128 -10.43 7.75 -2.93
N PRO A 129 -9.70 7.33 -3.98
CA PRO A 129 -10.18 6.28 -4.87
C PRO A 129 -10.45 4.95 -4.16
N TYR A 130 -9.66 4.62 -3.15
CA TYR A 130 -9.82 3.43 -2.33
C TYR A 130 -11.16 3.40 -1.60
N VAL A 131 -11.54 4.49 -0.89
CA VAL A 131 -12.83 4.59 -0.19
C VAL A 131 -14.00 4.60 -1.17
N MET A 132 -13.90 5.40 -2.24
CA MET A 132 -14.93 5.45 -3.28
C MET A 132 -15.18 4.08 -3.91
N THR A 133 -14.12 3.34 -4.16
CA THR A 133 -14.20 2.00 -4.76
C THR A 133 -14.86 1.00 -3.80
N ALA A 134 -14.56 1.06 -2.51
CA ALA A 134 -15.23 0.22 -1.50
C ALA A 134 -16.74 0.47 -1.48
N TRP A 135 -17.15 1.72 -1.66
CA TRP A 135 -18.56 2.11 -1.64
C TRP A 135 -19.30 1.69 -2.91
N ILE A 136 -18.69 1.87 -4.08
CA ILE A 136 -19.34 1.68 -5.39
C ILE A 136 -19.23 0.23 -5.89
N LEU A 137 -18.04 -0.39 -5.76
CA LEU A 137 -17.72 -1.69 -6.36
C LEU A 137 -17.63 -2.84 -5.36
N GLY A 138 -17.61 -2.54 -4.04
CA GLY A 138 -17.50 -3.56 -3.00
C GLY A 138 -16.05 -3.86 -2.57
N PRO A 139 -15.86 -4.87 -1.70
CA PRO A 139 -14.62 -5.10 -0.98
C PRO A 139 -13.47 -5.67 -1.81
N GLU A 140 -13.70 -6.14 -3.02
CA GLU A 140 -12.69 -6.79 -3.85
C GLU A 140 -11.71 -5.79 -4.50
N PHE A 141 -12.16 -4.58 -4.78
CA PHE A 141 -11.47 -3.63 -5.65
C PHE A 141 -10.67 -2.51 -4.97
N PRO A 142 -10.91 -2.12 -3.70
CA PRO A 142 -10.33 -0.91 -3.13
C PRO A 142 -8.80 -0.84 -3.22
N SER A 143 -8.10 -1.91 -2.85
CA SER A 143 -6.63 -1.94 -2.89
C SER A 143 -6.08 -1.85 -4.32
N LEU A 144 -6.75 -2.48 -5.28
CA LEU A 144 -6.31 -2.49 -6.67
C LEU A 144 -6.52 -1.12 -7.32
N VAL A 145 -7.75 -0.60 -7.25
CA VAL A 145 -8.10 0.68 -7.88
C VAL A 145 -7.40 1.84 -7.17
N GLY A 146 -7.41 1.86 -5.84
CA GLY A 146 -6.68 2.88 -5.05
C GLY A 146 -5.20 2.89 -5.39
N GLY A 147 -4.56 1.71 -5.51
CA GLY A 147 -3.16 1.59 -5.88
C GLY A 147 -2.85 2.08 -7.30
N LEU A 148 -3.64 1.66 -8.30
CA LEU A 148 -3.43 2.05 -9.70
C LEU A 148 -3.70 3.54 -9.93
N VAL A 149 -4.83 4.04 -9.43
CA VAL A 149 -5.22 5.45 -9.59
C VAL A 149 -4.28 6.35 -8.80
N GLY A 150 -3.96 6.00 -7.55
CA GLY A 150 -3.03 6.76 -6.72
C GLY A 150 -1.64 6.84 -7.35
N LEU A 151 -1.12 5.72 -7.84
CA LEU A 151 0.17 5.70 -8.54
C LEU A 151 0.15 6.56 -9.82
N ALA A 152 -0.93 6.50 -10.61
CA ALA A 152 -1.07 7.32 -11.81
C ALA A 152 -1.10 8.81 -11.46
N ILE A 153 -1.89 9.22 -10.45
CA ILE A 153 -1.99 10.60 -9.99
C ILE A 153 -0.62 11.10 -9.50
N VAL A 154 0.01 10.37 -8.57
CA VAL A 154 1.30 10.78 -7.98
C VAL A 154 2.39 10.83 -9.06
N SER A 155 2.48 9.82 -9.95
CA SER A 155 3.48 9.80 -11.02
C SER A 155 3.30 10.97 -12.00
N PHE A 156 2.07 11.30 -12.36
CA PHE A 156 1.77 12.40 -13.26
C PHE A 156 2.09 13.78 -12.65
N THR A 157 1.69 13.99 -11.39
CA THR A 157 1.90 15.27 -10.69
C THR A 157 3.36 15.49 -10.33
N THR A 158 4.08 14.45 -9.92
CA THR A 158 5.52 14.50 -9.65
C THR A 158 6.32 14.88 -10.89
N ARG A 159 5.97 14.31 -12.07
CA ARG A 159 6.60 14.71 -13.34
C ARG A 159 6.39 16.18 -13.71
N ARG A 160 5.38 16.83 -13.16
CA ARG A 160 5.10 18.26 -13.32
C ARG A 160 5.70 19.14 -12.21
N GLY A 161 6.44 18.53 -11.28
CA GLY A 161 7.03 19.25 -10.15
C GLY A 161 6.02 19.66 -9.06
N PHE A 162 4.78 19.12 -9.09
CA PHE A 162 3.76 19.51 -8.11
C PHE A 162 4.08 18.96 -6.72
N LEU A 163 4.25 19.84 -5.74
CA LEU A 163 4.60 19.56 -4.35
C LEU A 163 5.91 18.76 -4.17
N VAL A 164 6.72 18.64 -5.21
CA VAL A 164 8.04 17.99 -5.10
C VAL A 164 8.94 18.87 -4.25
N PRO A 165 9.55 18.34 -3.16
CA PRO A 165 10.41 19.15 -2.31
C PRO A 165 11.68 19.58 -3.05
N GLU A 166 12.11 20.81 -2.82
CA GLU A 166 13.39 21.33 -3.35
C GLU A 166 14.57 20.80 -2.52
N ASP A 167 14.39 20.72 -1.20
CA ASP A 167 15.36 20.15 -0.28
C ASP A 167 15.19 18.63 -0.19
N THR A 168 16.28 17.91 -0.37
CA THR A 168 16.33 16.45 -0.25
C THR A 168 17.18 16.04 0.94
N TRP A 169 16.74 15.00 1.63
CA TRP A 169 17.58 14.30 2.61
C TRP A 169 18.21 13.06 1.96
N ASP A 170 19.28 12.57 2.52
CA ASP A 170 19.94 11.38 1.99
C ASP A 170 20.32 10.40 3.11
N PHE A 171 20.64 9.19 2.73
CA PHE A 171 21.19 8.18 3.61
C PHE A 171 22.69 8.48 3.86
N PRO A 172 23.24 8.05 5.02
CA PRO A 172 24.68 8.06 5.19
C PRO A 172 25.37 7.16 4.15
N ASP A 173 26.63 7.44 3.87
CA ASP A 173 27.44 6.60 2.99
C ASP A 173 27.34 5.12 3.39
N ARG A 174 27.24 4.22 2.42
CA ARG A 174 27.15 2.76 2.66
C ARG A 174 28.24 2.21 3.58
N LYS A 175 29.43 2.82 3.56
CA LYS A 175 30.56 2.45 4.43
C LYS A 175 30.27 2.68 5.92
N ASN A 176 29.35 3.59 6.21
CA ASN A 176 28.97 3.98 7.57
C ASN A 176 27.68 3.28 8.04
N TRP A 177 27.14 2.35 7.24
CA TRP A 177 25.94 1.62 7.65
C TRP A 177 26.28 0.61 8.75
N PRO A 178 25.51 0.56 9.83
CA PRO A 178 25.59 -0.52 10.80
C PRO A 178 25.39 -1.89 10.14
N SER A 179 25.99 -2.93 10.68
CA SER A 179 25.90 -4.29 10.13
C SER A 179 24.47 -4.84 10.11
N ASP A 180 23.63 -4.41 11.03
CA ASP A 180 22.22 -4.78 11.15
C ASP A 180 21.30 -4.09 10.12
N TRP A 181 21.80 -3.07 9.41
CA TRP A 181 21.07 -2.45 8.28
C TRP A 181 21.21 -3.22 6.98
N SER A 182 22.24 -4.08 6.91
CA SER A 182 22.58 -4.88 5.72
C SER A 182 22.02 -6.29 5.84
N SER A 183 21.72 -6.92 4.72
CA SER A 183 21.29 -8.32 4.66
C SER A 183 21.80 -8.98 3.39
N ASP A 184 21.59 -10.30 3.26
CA ASP A 184 21.87 -11.01 2.02
C ASP A 184 21.05 -10.51 0.83
N LEU A 185 20.00 -9.72 1.06
CA LEU A 185 19.25 -9.01 0.02
C LEU A 185 20.14 -7.97 -0.70
N ASP A 186 21.05 -7.31 0.03
CA ASP A 186 21.97 -6.34 -0.56
C ASP A 186 22.94 -7.00 -1.55
N LYS A 187 23.38 -8.22 -1.25
CA LYS A 187 24.27 -9.01 -2.13
C LYS A 187 23.53 -9.50 -3.37
N LYS A 188 22.25 -9.93 -3.22
CA LYS A 188 21.42 -10.40 -4.33
C LYS A 188 20.96 -9.24 -5.22
N SER A 189 20.73 -8.06 -4.68
CA SER A 189 20.33 -6.87 -5.42
C SER A 189 21.39 -6.42 -6.41
N ASN A 190 22.65 -6.45 -6.01
CA ASN A 190 23.77 -6.15 -6.91
C ASN A 190 23.85 -7.14 -8.10
N ALA A 191 23.42 -8.39 -7.90
CA ALA A 191 23.34 -9.41 -8.96
C ALA A 191 22.06 -9.31 -9.82
N VAL A 192 20.99 -8.67 -9.32
CA VAL A 192 19.73 -8.47 -10.06
C VAL A 192 19.82 -7.27 -11.02
N GLY A 193 20.64 -6.27 -10.69
CA GLY A 193 20.88 -5.10 -11.56
C GLY A 193 21.46 -5.46 -12.94
N GLU A 194 22.07 -6.64 -13.07
CA GLU A 194 22.60 -7.17 -14.34
C GLU A 194 21.58 -8.02 -15.14
N ARG A 195 20.40 -8.30 -14.59
CA ARG A 195 19.41 -9.18 -15.24
C ARG A 195 18.39 -8.38 -16.04
N ALA A 196 18.33 -8.71 -17.33
CA ALA A 196 17.38 -8.36 -18.38
C ALA A 196 16.35 -7.28 -18.07
N HIS A 197 16.47 -6.13 -18.73
CA HIS A 197 15.44 -5.10 -18.80
C HIS A 197 14.13 -5.66 -19.35
N MET A 198 13.17 -5.94 -18.46
CA MET A 198 11.81 -6.24 -18.87
C MET A 198 11.12 -4.94 -19.29
N SER A 199 10.50 -4.92 -20.46
CA SER A 199 9.77 -3.73 -20.93
C SER A 199 8.59 -3.41 -20.00
N SER A 200 8.32 -2.11 -19.77
CA SER A 200 7.22 -1.66 -18.92
C SER A 200 5.87 -2.34 -19.23
N PRO A 201 5.44 -2.53 -20.49
CA PRO A 201 4.19 -3.24 -20.78
C PRO A 201 4.17 -4.67 -20.26
N LYS A 202 5.28 -5.41 -20.36
CA LYS A 202 5.36 -6.78 -19.83
C LYS A 202 5.29 -6.81 -18.30
N ALA A 203 5.87 -5.80 -17.62
CA ALA A 203 5.82 -5.70 -16.17
C ALA A 203 4.39 -5.42 -15.66
N TRP A 204 3.61 -4.61 -16.38
CA TRP A 204 2.25 -4.26 -16.02
C TRP A 204 1.19 -5.27 -16.46
N ALA A 205 1.48 -6.12 -17.44
CA ALA A 205 0.52 -7.06 -18.02
C ALA A 205 -0.18 -7.96 -16.97
N PRO A 206 0.49 -8.56 -15.97
CA PRO A 206 -0.20 -9.39 -14.96
C PRO A 206 -1.26 -8.63 -14.16
N TYR A 207 -0.98 -7.36 -13.83
CA TYR A 207 -1.92 -6.52 -13.04
C TYR A 207 -3.12 -6.11 -13.88
N LEU A 208 -2.93 -5.78 -15.14
CA LEU A 208 -4.02 -5.44 -16.08
C LEU A 208 -4.88 -6.65 -16.37
N ILE A 209 -4.29 -7.83 -16.57
CA ILE A 209 -4.99 -9.09 -16.78
C ILE A 209 -5.83 -9.44 -15.55
N LEU A 210 -5.24 -9.33 -14.35
CA LEU A 210 -5.98 -9.56 -13.10
C LEU A 210 -7.16 -8.61 -12.96
N ALA A 211 -6.95 -7.30 -13.18
CA ALA A 211 -8.01 -6.30 -13.13
C ALA A 211 -9.14 -6.62 -14.14
N PHE A 212 -8.79 -7.01 -15.36
CA PHE A 212 -9.74 -7.38 -16.40
C PHE A 212 -10.60 -8.59 -15.98
N PHE A 213 -9.98 -9.67 -15.50
CA PHE A 213 -10.72 -10.85 -15.06
C PHE A 213 -11.59 -10.59 -13.83
N LEU A 214 -11.14 -9.72 -12.91
CA LEU A 214 -11.96 -9.32 -11.78
C LEU A 214 -13.22 -8.54 -12.21
N ILE A 215 -13.09 -7.64 -13.18
CA ILE A 215 -14.24 -6.92 -13.74
C ILE A 215 -15.17 -7.91 -14.47
N LEU A 216 -14.60 -8.79 -15.28
CA LEU A 216 -15.39 -9.79 -16.05
C LEU A 216 -16.16 -10.75 -15.12
N SER A 217 -15.61 -11.10 -13.97
CA SER A 217 -16.28 -11.98 -12.99
C SER A 217 -17.49 -11.34 -12.30
N ARG A 218 -17.72 -10.03 -12.51
CA ARG A 218 -18.84 -9.27 -11.94
C ARG A 218 -19.95 -8.96 -12.94
N LEU A 219 -19.70 -9.20 -14.23
CA LEU A 219 -20.71 -9.10 -15.29
C LEU A 219 -21.47 -10.41 -15.47
#